data_a2f4e7ab5d7e29de848a19804062417d
#
_entry.id   a2f4e7ab5d7e29de848a19804062417d
#
_cell.length_a   1.000
_cell.length_b   1.000
_cell.length_c   1.000
_cell.angle_alpha   90.00
_cell.angle_beta   90.00
_cell.angle_gamma   90.00
#
_symmetry.space_group_name_H-M   'P 1'
#
loop_
_entity.id
_entity.type
_entity.pdbx_description
1 polymer ?
#
loop_
_entity_poly.entity_id
_entity_poly.type
_entity_poly.pdbx_seq_one_letter_code
_entity_poly.pdbx_strand_id
1 'polypeptide(L)'
;MSEKPVVIVTGASCGLGAAVARWLAKSGAAVTLVARSEEKLLEIAADVGRLGGSSLVVKADVSDFHACRTAVETTRDHFGRIDSLVNNAGIVQPLAPIADTDPDDWRHSIEVNLFGSFYLIRAAISDLRRHKGRIVNVSSGAATMALESASAYCTGKAALNHFTRVLAAEEKGLTALTVRPGVVDTGMQAVLRNEADNALPAEQIAYYRQLKERGELEPPEVPARAIAWLALYAPREFSGKFLDYDDPRISRPALEVFGETLV
;
A
#
# COMPACT_ATOMS: atom_id res chain seq x y z
N MET A 1 -6.69 -29.63 4.06
CA MET A 1 -6.25 -28.33 4.60
C MET A 1 -6.53 -27.29 3.53
N SER A 2 -7.26 -26.21 3.82
CA SER A 2 -7.43 -25.14 2.84
C SER A 2 -6.05 -24.56 2.51
N GLU A 3 -5.76 -24.37 1.23
CA GLU A 3 -4.51 -23.73 0.81
C GLU A 3 -4.46 -22.30 1.40
N LYS A 4 -3.31 -21.93 1.97
CA LYS A 4 -3.10 -20.60 2.54
C LYS A 4 -3.19 -19.54 1.43
N PRO A 5 -3.90 -18.41 1.64
CA PRO A 5 -3.90 -17.33 0.66
C PRO A 5 -2.50 -16.70 0.55
N VAL A 6 -2.12 -16.33 -0.66
CA VAL A 6 -0.84 -15.70 -0.98
C VAL A 6 -1.05 -14.24 -1.36
N VAL A 7 -0.39 -13.36 -0.65
CA VAL A 7 -0.53 -11.90 -0.81
C VAL A 7 0.82 -11.26 -1.13
N ILE A 8 0.90 -10.48 -2.21
CA ILE A 8 2.06 -9.64 -2.50
C ILE A 8 1.84 -8.27 -1.85
N VAL A 9 2.80 -7.80 -1.06
CA VAL A 9 2.79 -6.48 -0.41
C VAL A 9 3.98 -5.66 -0.88
N THR A 10 3.74 -4.51 -1.50
CA THR A 10 4.80 -3.59 -1.91
C THR A 10 5.08 -2.51 -0.86
N GLY A 11 6.31 -2.00 -0.83
CA GLY A 11 6.75 -1.09 0.22
C GLY A 11 6.76 -1.78 1.59
N ALA A 12 7.01 -3.10 1.62
CA ALA A 12 6.90 -3.94 2.80
C ALA A 12 8.07 -3.79 3.80
N SER A 13 9.09 -3.00 3.46
CA SER A 13 10.31 -2.86 4.28
C SER A 13 10.14 -1.98 5.53
N CYS A 14 9.07 -1.19 5.63
CA CYS A 14 8.83 -0.29 6.76
C CYS A 14 7.38 0.19 6.83
N GLY A 15 7.05 0.89 7.91
CA GLY A 15 5.80 1.62 8.09
C GLY A 15 4.56 0.76 7.84
N LEU A 16 3.63 1.32 7.06
CA LEU A 16 2.33 0.70 6.80
C LEU A 16 2.43 -0.67 6.10
N GLY A 17 3.31 -0.80 5.08
CA GLY A 17 3.49 -2.07 4.37
C GLY A 17 4.04 -3.20 5.25
N ALA A 18 4.99 -2.88 6.14
CA ALA A 18 5.51 -3.82 7.11
C ALA A 18 4.43 -4.27 8.11
N ALA A 19 3.62 -3.33 8.60
CA ALA A 19 2.51 -3.63 9.50
C ALA A 19 1.43 -4.51 8.81
N VAL A 20 1.11 -4.24 7.53
CA VAL A 20 0.21 -5.09 6.73
C VAL A 20 0.74 -6.51 6.63
N ALA A 21 2.05 -6.68 6.34
CA ALA A 21 2.67 -7.99 6.24
C ALA A 21 2.55 -8.80 7.56
N ARG A 22 2.74 -8.14 8.70
CA ARG A 22 2.58 -8.77 10.02
C ARG A 22 1.14 -9.22 10.28
N TRP A 23 0.14 -8.40 9.96
CA TRP A 23 -1.27 -8.77 10.10
C TRP A 23 -1.66 -9.94 9.19
N LEU A 24 -1.19 -9.95 7.95
CA LEU A 24 -1.38 -11.06 7.02
C LEU A 24 -0.76 -12.36 7.57
N ALA A 25 0.46 -12.28 8.13
CA ALA A 25 1.12 -13.41 8.76
C ALA A 25 0.31 -13.98 9.93
N LYS A 26 -0.20 -13.11 10.81
CA LYS A 26 -1.07 -13.50 11.94
C LYS A 26 -2.32 -14.24 11.49
N SER A 27 -2.86 -13.94 10.31
CA SER A 27 -4.01 -14.66 9.73
C SER A 27 -3.63 -16.00 9.10
N GLY A 28 -2.35 -16.35 9.04
CA GLY A 28 -1.85 -17.54 8.39
C GLY A 28 -1.64 -17.42 6.88
N ALA A 29 -1.78 -16.23 6.29
CA ALA A 29 -1.46 -16.00 4.89
C ALA A 29 0.05 -16.13 4.62
N ALA A 30 0.40 -16.52 3.40
CA ALA A 30 1.76 -16.42 2.89
C ALA A 30 1.96 -15.03 2.25
N VAL A 31 3.09 -14.39 2.51
CA VAL A 31 3.33 -13.00 2.12
C VAL A 31 4.59 -12.86 1.30
N THR A 32 4.49 -12.33 0.08
CA THR A 32 5.67 -11.84 -0.65
C THR A 32 5.92 -10.39 -0.28
N LEU A 33 7.09 -10.14 0.30
CA LEU A 33 7.56 -8.85 0.76
C LEU A 33 8.38 -8.19 -0.35
N VAL A 34 7.89 -7.09 -0.92
CA VAL A 34 8.54 -6.40 -2.05
C VAL A 34 8.97 -5.00 -1.64
N ALA A 35 10.25 -4.67 -1.75
CA ALA A 35 10.82 -3.33 -1.61
C ALA A 35 12.26 -3.27 -2.14
N ARG A 36 12.86 -2.08 -2.15
CA ARG A 36 14.24 -1.86 -2.61
C ARG A 36 15.30 -2.29 -1.62
N SER A 37 15.02 -2.21 -0.30
CA SER A 37 15.96 -2.58 0.76
C SER A 37 15.76 -4.04 1.18
N GLU A 38 16.63 -4.92 0.69
CA GLU A 38 16.60 -6.35 1.02
C GLU A 38 16.84 -6.60 2.51
N GLU A 39 17.78 -5.88 3.12
CA GLU A 39 18.11 -6.00 4.54
C GLU A 39 16.86 -5.77 5.42
N LYS A 40 16.13 -4.66 5.19
CA LYS A 40 14.90 -4.37 5.92
C LYS A 40 13.81 -5.38 5.63
N LEU A 41 13.73 -5.92 4.41
CA LEU A 41 12.76 -6.98 4.10
C LEU A 41 13.07 -8.26 4.87
N LEU A 42 14.34 -8.61 5.08
CA LEU A 42 14.73 -9.77 5.89
C LEU A 42 14.35 -9.61 7.36
N GLU A 43 14.43 -8.39 7.92
CA GLU A 43 13.92 -8.10 9.27
C GLU A 43 12.41 -8.36 9.37
N ILE A 44 11.63 -7.88 8.38
CA ILE A 44 10.18 -8.11 8.35
C ILE A 44 9.85 -9.58 8.11
N ALA A 45 10.63 -10.29 7.31
CA ALA A 45 10.48 -11.73 7.12
C ALA A 45 10.69 -12.51 8.43
N ALA A 46 11.65 -12.10 9.25
CA ALA A 46 11.86 -12.67 10.58
C ALA A 46 10.64 -12.42 11.50
N ASP A 47 10.03 -11.22 11.45
CA ASP A 47 8.80 -10.91 12.19
C ASP A 47 7.63 -11.80 11.72
N VAL A 48 7.44 -11.93 10.40
CA VAL A 48 6.44 -12.82 9.81
C VAL A 48 6.61 -14.25 10.31
N GLY A 49 7.87 -14.74 10.34
CA GLY A 49 8.19 -16.07 10.86
C GLY A 49 7.85 -16.23 12.36
N ARG A 50 8.12 -15.22 13.19
CA ARG A 50 7.77 -15.24 14.63
C ARG A 50 6.26 -15.27 14.86
N LEU A 51 5.47 -14.70 13.94
CA LEU A 51 4.01 -14.74 13.96
C LEU A 51 3.43 -16.05 13.37
N GLY A 52 4.28 -17.01 12.99
CA GLY A 52 3.86 -18.30 12.42
C GLY A 52 3.49 -18.23 10.94
N GLY A 53 3.75 -17.11 10.28
CA GLY A 53 3.52 -16.91 8.85
C GLY A 53 4.64 -17.46 7.97
N SER A 54 4.40 -17.49 6.66
CA SER A 54 5.39 -17.79 5.63
C SER A 54 5.64 -16.55 4.81
N SER A 55 6.90 -16.25 4.48
CA SER A 55 7.23 -15.09 3.65
C SER A 55 8.26 -15.43 2.57
N LEU A 56 8.19 -14.66 1.48
CA LEU A 56 9.18 -14.62 0.42
C LEU A 56 9.69 -13.18 0.29
N VAL A 57 10.99 -12.99 0.35
CA VAL A 57 11.62 -11.67 0.16
C VAL A 57 11.99 -11.48 -1.30
N VAL A 58 11.54 -10.38 -1.90
CA VAL A 58 11.88 -10.01 -3.26
C VAL A 58 12.33 -8.54 -3.30
N LYS A 59 13.61 -8.34 -3.55
CA LYS A 59 14.15 -6.99 -3.80
C LYS A 59 13.71 -6.51 -5.18
N ALA A 60 12.90 -5.46 -5.24
CA ALA A 60 12.44 -4.86 -6.49
C ALA A 60 12.13 -3.38 -6.33
N ASP A 61 12.35 -2.61 -7.40
CA ASP A 61 11.80 -1.27 -7.55
C ASP A 61 10.50 -1.36 -8.34
N VAL A 62 9.41 -0.84 -7.78
CA VAL A 62 8.09 -0.88 -8.43
C VAL A 62 8.00 0.02 -9.65
N SER A 63 8.89 0.99 -9.83
CA SER A 63 8.98 1.81 -11.04
C SER A 63 9.53 1.04 -12.25
N ASP A 64 10.12 -0.14 -12.04
CA ASP A 64 10.61 -1.02 -13.10
C ASP A 64 9.61 -2.17 -13.37
N PHE A 65 9.06 -2.19 -14.59
CA PHE A 65 8.13 -3.25 -15.02
C PHE A 65 8.75 -4.65 -14.99
N HIS A 66 10.02 -4.78 -15.36
CA HIS A 66 10.69 -6.09 -15.37
C HIS A 66 10.89 -6.61 -13.94
N ALA A 67 11.27 -5.74 -13.01
CA ALA A 67 11.37 -6.09 -11.60
C ALA A 67 10.01 -6.48 -11.00
N CYS A 68 8.94 -5.76 -11.34
CA CYS A 68 7.57 -6.11 -10.94
C CYS A 68 7.14 -7.48 -11.48
N ARG A 69 7.41 -7.74 -12.76
CA ARG A 69 7.11 -9.04 -13.38
C ARG A 69 7.87 -10.18 -12.70
N THR A 70 9.17 -10.00 -12.47
CA THR A 70 10.00 -10.99 -11.76
C THR A 70 9.45 -11.26 -10.34
N ALA A 71 9.02 -10.23 -9.61
CA ALA A 71 8.44 -10.41 -8.29
C ALA A 71 7.17 -11.29 -8.32
N VAL A 72 6.31 -11.09 -9.32
CA VAL A 72 5.10 -11.89 -9.52
C VAL A 72 5.45 -13.33 -9.92
N GLU A 73 6.37 -13.52 -10.87
CA GLU A 73 6.83 -14.84 -11.32
C GLU A 73 7.46 -15.63 -10.16
N THR A 74 8.37 -15.01 -9.41
CA THR A 74 9.01 -15.63 -8.23
C THR A 74 7.98 -16.01 -7.15
N THR A 75 6.96 -15.16 -6.93
CA THR A 75 5.87 -15.47 -5.99
C THR A 75 5.09 -16.70 -6.42
N ARG A 76 4.71 -16.75 -7.71
CA ARG A 76 3.97 -17.87 -8.27
C ARG A 76 4.78 -19.16 -8.22
N ASP A 77 6.06 -19.10 -8.57
CA ASP A 77 6.95 -20.27 -8.60
C ASP A 77 7.19 -20.81 -7.18
N HIS A 78 7.22 -19.92 -6.17
CA HIS A 78 7.46 -20.32 -4.78
C HIS A 78 6.20 -20.84 -4.07
N PHE A 79 5.06 -20.17 -4.24
CA PHE A 79 3.82 -20.50 -3.53
C PHE A 79 2.75 -21.18 -4.38
N GLY A 80 2.91 -21.26 -5.70
CA GLY A 80 1.97 -21.89 -6.62
C GLY A 80 0.73 -21.08 -6.96
N ARG A 81 0.52 -19.94 -6.30
CA ARG A 81 -0.69 -19.09 -6.45
C ARG A 81 -0.46 -17.63 -6.05
N ILE A 82 -1.35 -16.76 -6.48
CA ILE A 82 -1.44 -15.37 -6.01
C ILE A 82 -2.92 -15.04 -5.85
N ASP A 83 -3.33 -14.70 -4.63
CA ASP A 83 -4.72 -14.39 -4.29
C ASP A 83 -4.98 -12.90 -4.16
N SER A 84 -3.94 -12.12 -3.79
CA SER A 84 -4.14 -10.70 -3.57
C SER A 84 -2.88 -9.87 -3.79
N LEU A 85 -3.08 -8.61 -4.18
CA LEU A 85 -2.06 -7.57 -4.22
C LEU A 85 -2.40 -6.44 -3.25
N VAL A 86 -1.43 -6.02 -2.44
CA VAL A 86 -1.46 -4.77 -1.69
C VAL A 86 -0.41 -3.84 -2.29
N ASN A 87 -0.83 -2.94 -3.15
CA ASN A 87 0.01 -1.90 -3.74
C ASN A 87 0.11 -0.74 -2.75
N ASN A 88 1.13 -0.82 -1.88
CA ASN A 88 1.37 0.16 -0.82
C ASN A 88 2.61 1.02 -1.07
N ALA A 89 3.56 0.58 -1.89
CA ALA A 89 4.73 1.39 -2.22
C ALA A 89 4.34 2.78 -2.74
N GLY A 90 5.01 3.81 -2.24
CA GLY A 90 4.75 5.19 -2.64
C GLY A 90 5.78 6.16 -2.04
N ILE A 91 5.93 7.30 -2.68
CA ILE A 91 6.77 8.42 -2.25
C ILE A 91 5.95 9.70 -2.30
N VAL A 92 6.25 10.66 -1.42
CA VAL A 92 5.57 11.97 -1.40
C VAL A 92 6.35 13.02 -2.18
N GLN A 93 7.65 12.82 -2.37
CA GLN A 93 8.50 13.73 -3.17
C GLN A 93 8.14 13.66 -4.67
N PRO A 94 8.45 14.72 -5.43
CA PRO A 94 9.06 15.99 -4.98
C PRO A 94 8.06 16.84 -4.20
N LEU A 95 8.58 17.61 -3.25
CA LEU A 95 7.84 18.64 -2.52
C LEU A 95 8.37 20.01 -2.99
N ALA A 96 7.67 20.61 -3.92
CA ALA A 96 7.98 21.93 -4.46
C ALA A 96 6.74 22.52 -5.16
N PRO A 97 6.61 23.86 -5.24
CA PRO A 97 5.64 24.49 -6.14
C PRO A 97 5.80 23.99 -7.58
N ILE A 98 4.71 23.93 -8.34
CA ILE A 98 4.74 23.40 -9.72
C ILE A 98 5.78 24.12 -10.59
N ALA A 99 5.95 25.44 -10.37
CA ALA A 99 6.90 26.25 -11.14
C ALA A 99 8.36 25.85 -10.88
N ASP A 100 8.67 25.29 -9.72
CA ASP A 100 10.03 24.99 -9.26
C ASP A 100 10.31 23.46 -9.22
N THR A 101 9.32 22.66 -9.55
CA THR A 101 9.45 21.19 -9.56
C THR A 101 10.26 20.71 -10.76
N ASP A 102 11.29 19.89 -10.50
CA ASP A 102 12.01 19.20 -11.56
C ASP A 102 11.09 18.21 -12.31
N PRO A 103 11.00 18.29 -13.66
CA PRO A 103 10.12 17.41 -14.44
C PRO A 103 10.47 15.92 -14.32
N ASP A 104 11.75 15.57 -14.13
CA ASP A 104 12.17 14.17 -14.00
C ASP A 104 11.79 13.61 -12.63
N ASP A 105 11.93 14.40 -11.56
CA ASP A 105 11.45 14.01 -10.21
C ASP A 105 9.93 13.88 -10.20
N TRP A 106 9.22 14.78 -10.86
CA TRP A 106 7.77 14.71 -10.97
C TRP A 106 7.33 13.43 -11.69
N ARG A 107 7.99 13.09 -12.82
CA ARG A 107 7.76 11.86 -13.56
C ARG A 107 8.06 10.63 -12.71
N HIS A 108 9.19 10.61 -12.00
CA HIS A 108 9.55 9.50 -11.12
C HIS A 108 8.50 9.26 -10.02
N SER A 109 7.94 10.32 -9.45
CA SER A 109 6.84 10.19 -8.49
C SER A 109 5.62 9.48 -9.09
N ILE A 110 5.25 9.78 -10.34
CA ILE A 110 4.16 9.08 -11.04
C ILE A 110 4.54 7.61 -11.34
N GLU A 111 5.79 7.35 -11.73
CA GLU A 111 6.27 5.99 -11.96
C GLU A 111 6.10 5.12 -10.71
N VAL A 112 6.47 5.62 -9.54
CA VAL A 112 6.32 4.89 -8.29
C VAL A 112 4.86 4.79 -7.85
N ASN A 113 4.13 5.93 -7.77
CA ASN A 113 2.81 6.01 -7.12
C ASN A 113 1.66 5.47 -7.99
N LEU A 114 1.83 5.41 -9.31
CA LEU A 114 0.80 4.97 -10.25
C LEU A 114 1.26 3.78 -11.08
N PHE A 115 2.37 3.93 -11.84
CA PHE A 115 2.82 2.88 -12.74
C PHE A 115 3.24 1.62 -11.98
N GLY A 116 3.83 1.74 -10.78
CA GLY A 116 4.17 0.57 -9.95
C GLY A 116 2.97 -0.32 -9.66
N SER A 117 1.83 0.29 -9.31
CA SER A 117 0.58 -0.46 -9.13
C SER A 117 0.09 -1.10 -10.44
N PHE A 118 0.13 -0.35 -11.54
CA PHE A 118 -0.25 -0.86 -12.86
C PHE A 118 0.64 -2.03 -13.29
N TYR A 119 1.95 -1.95 -13.11
CA TYR A 119 2.90 -2.99 -13.50
C TYR A 119 2.66 -4.31 -12.76
N LEU A 120 2.49 -4.25 -11.44
CA LEU A 120 2.19 -5.44 -10.64
C LEU A 120 0.84 -6.05 -10.99
N ILE A 121 -0.20 -5.24 -11.15
CA ILE A 121 -1.52 -5.71 -11.58
C ILE A 121 -1.41 -6.36 -12.95
N ARG A 122 -0.75 -5.72 -13.91
CA ARG A 122 -0.57 -6.25 -15.27
C ARG A 122 0.16 -7.59 -15.28
N ALA A 123 1.16 -7.75 -14.42
CA ALA A 123 1.93 -8.99 -14.30
C ALA A 123 1.10 -10.11 -13.64
N ALA A 124 0.33 -9.80 -12.59
CA ALA A 124 -0.40 -10.78 -11.78
C ALA A 124 -1.84 -11.06 -12.24
N ILE A 125 -2.36 -10.33 -13.23
CA ILE A 125 -3.79 -10.36 -13.59
C ILE A 125 -4.33 -11.75 -13.88
N SER A 126 -3.53 -12.62 -14.55
CA SER A 126 -3.93 -13.98 -14.88
C SER A 126 -4.08 -14.87 -13.65
N ASP A 127 -3.19 -14.73 -12.68
CA ASP A 127 -3.25 -15.46 -11.41
C ASP A 127 -4.44 -14.97 -10.56
N LEU A 128 -4.61 -13.66 -10.47
CA LEU A 128 -5.74 -13.05 -9.77
C LEU A 128 -7.09 -13.47 -10.36
N ARG A 129 -7.24 -13.50 -11.68
CA ARG A 129 -8.46 -14.00 -12.35
C ARG A 129 -8.78 -15.44 -11.96
N ARG A 130 -7.76 -16.32 -11.91
CA ARG A 130 -7.91 -17.73 -11.54
C ARG A 130 -8.46 -17.92 -10.14
N HIS A 131 -8.04 -17.07 -9.22
CA HIS A 131 -8.39 -17.18 -7.80
C HIS A 131 -9.48 -16.20 -7.35
N LYS A 132 -10.14 -15.46 -8.27
CA LYS A 132 -11.11 -14.40 -7.95
C LYS A 132 -10.51 -13.40 -6.94
N GLY A 133 -9.29 -13.01 -7.21
CA GLY A 133 -8.39 -12.31 -6.30
C GLY A 133 -8.83 -10.90 -5.95
N ARG A 134 -8.04 -10.29 -5.05
CA ARG A 134 -8.27 -8.93 -4.56
C ARG A 134 -7.09 -8.03 -4.85
N ILE A 135 -7.38 -6.77 -5.13
CA ILE A 135 -6.38 -5.71 -5.35
C ILE A 135 -6.72 -4.55 -4.44
N VAL A 136 -5.84 -4.29 -3.49
CA VAL A 136 -5.96 -3.16 -2.56
C VAL A 136 -4.87 -2.15 -2.90
N ASN A 137 -5.26 -1.04 -3.50
CA ASN A 137 -4.37 0.07 -3.81
C ASN A 137 -4.40 1.09 -2.66
N VAL A 138 -3.27 1.30 -1.99
CA VAL A 138 -3.16 2.28 -0.91
C VAL A 138 -3.09 3.67 -1.51
N SER A 139 -4.17 4.43 -1.32
CA SER A 139 -4.34 5.80 -1.77
C SER A 139 -4.10 6.81 -0.62
N SER A 140 -4.64 8.00 -0.72
CA SER A 140 -4.47 9.09 0.24
C SER A 140 -5.63 10.06 0.16
N GLY A 141 -5.83 10.86 1.20
CA GLY A 141 -6.68 12.06 1.15
C GLY A 141 -6.24 13.04 0.06
N ALA A 142 -4.96 13.09 -0.26
CA ALA A 142 -4.40 13.88 -1.36
C ALA A 142 -4.96 13.52 -2.75
N ALA A 143 -5.63 12.38 -2.89
CA ALA A 143 -6.33 12.01 -4.12
C ALA A 143 -7.58 12.87 -4.40
N THR A 144 -8.13 13.54 -3.38
CA THR A 144 -9.35 14.35 -3.46
C THR A 144 -9.18 15.75 -2.91
N MET A 145 -8.04 16.02 -2.27
CA MET A 145 -7.71 17.33 -1.70
C MET A 145 -6.46 17.89 -2.39
N ALA A 146 -6.42 19.19 -2.60
CA ALA A 146 -5.20 19.86 -3.04
C ALA A 146 -4.23 19.98 -1.86
N LEU A 147 -3.03 19.42 -2.03
CA LEU A 147 -1.92 19.59 -1.11
C LEU A 147 -0.85 20.42 -1.84
N GLU A 148 -0.66 21.65 -1.41
CA GLU A 148 0.31 22.54 -2.03
C GLU A 148 1.71 21.92 -2.01
N SER A 149 2.49 22.21 -3.04
CA SER A 149 3.86 21.69 -3.24
C SER A 149 3.97 20.15 -3.35
N ALA A 150 2.86 19.41 -3.42
CA ALA A 150 2.84 17.95 -3.60
C ALA A 150 2.07 17.51 -4.86
N SER A 151 2.19 18.28 -5.96
CA SER A 151 1.40 18.10 -7.18
C SER A 151 1.54 16.71 -7.79
N ALA A 152 2.75 16.15 -7.84
CA ALA A 152 3.00 14.80 -8.37
C ALA A 152 2.30 13.73 -7.53
N TYR A 153 2.40 13.81 -6.21
CA TYR A 153 1.75 12.89 -5.29
C TYR A 153 0.22 12.94 -5.39
N CYS A 154 -0.36 14.15 -5.35
CA CYS A 154 -1.81 14.35 -5.51
C CYS A 154 -2.30 13.77 -6.82
N THR A 155 -1.63 14.10 -7.93
CA THR A 155 -1.95 13.60 -9.26
C THR A 155 -1.85 12.07 -9.33
N GLY A 156 -0.76 11.49 -8.83
CA GLY A 156 -0.55 10.04 -8.79
C GLY A 156 -1.66 9.31 -8.01
N LYS A 157 -2.04 9.82 -6.83
CA LYS A 157 -3.09 9.19 -6.01
C LYS A 157 -4.50 9.40 -6.58
N ALA A 158 -4.78 10.55 -7.19
CA ALA A 158 -6.04 10.78 -7.91
C ALA A 158 -6.17 9.86 -9.13
N ALA A 159 -5.09 9.75 -9.91
CA ALA A 159 -5.03 8.84 -11.05
C ALA A 159 -5.18 7.37 -10.63
N LEU A 160 -4.56 6.95 -9.51
CA LEU A 160 -4.69 5.60 -8.96
C LEU A 160 -6.14 5.27 -8.57
N ASN A 161 -6.86 6.25 -7.97
CA ASN A 161 -8.29 6.08 -7.67
C ASN A 161 -9.11 5.85 -8.93
N HIS A 162 -8.87 6.66 -9.97
CA HIS A 162 -9.63 6.52 -11.22
C HIS A 162 -9.24 5.26 -11.98
N PHE A 163 -7.96 4.93 -12.07
CA PHE A 163 -7.45 3.68 -12.63
C PHE A 163 -8.12 2.46 -11.98
N THR A 164 -8.25 2.46 -10.65
CA THR A 164 -8.90 1.36 -9.93
C THR A 164 -10.39 1.23 -10.29
N ARG A 165 -11.09 2.32 -10.55
CA ARG A 165 -12.49 2.30 -11.06
C ARG A 165 -12.58 1.66 -12.44
N VAL A 166 -11.67 2.01 -13.34
CA VAL A 166 -11.60 1.41 -14.69
C VAL A 166 -11.30 -0.08 -14.58
N LEU A 167 -10.28 -0.46 -13.79
CA LEU A 167 -9.94 -1.85 -13.53
C LEU A 167 -11.14 -2.66 -13.01
N ALA A 168 -11.88 -2.12 -12.05
CA ALA A 168 -13.07 -2.78 -11.50
C ALA A 168 -14.20 -2.94 -12.53
N ALA A 169 -14.31 -2.05 -13.50
CA ALA A 169 -15.28 -2.13 -14.59
C ALA A 169 -14.88 -3.20 -15.61
N GLU A 170 -13.59 -3.33 -15.91
CA GLU A 170 -13.05 -4.34 -16.84
C GLU A 170 -13.00 -5.74 -16.21
N GLU A 171 -12.56 -5.85 -14.96
CA GLU A 171 -12.30 -7.10 -14.26
C GLU A 171 -13.42 -7.48 -13.27
N LYS A 172 -14.62 -7.71 -13.79
CA LYS A 172 -15.80 -8.07 -12.97
C LYS A 172 -15.62 -9.35 -12.14
N GLY A 173 -14.61 -10.16 -12.39
CA GLY A 173 -14.23 -11.35 -11.60
C GLY A 173 -13.41 -11.03 -10.36
N LEU A 174 -12.79 -9.86 -10.30
CA LEU A 174 -11.88 -9.42 -9.24
C LEU A 174 -12.55 -8.39 -8.31
N THR A 175 -12.00 -8.23 -7.12
CA THR A 175 -12.34 -7.11 -6.24
C THR A 175 -11.16 -6.15 -6.20
N ALA A 176 -11.28 -5.00 -6.87
CA ALA A 176 -10.24 -3.98 -6.90
C ALA A 176 -10.75 -2.70 -6.26
N LEU A 177 -10.05 -2.19 -5.25
CA LEU A 177 -10.45 -1.00 -4.51
C LEU A 177 -9.26 -0.13 -4.14
N THR A 178 -9.54 1.12 -3.76
CA THR A 178 -8.55 2.00 -3.14
C THR A 178 -8.95 2.27 -1.69
N VAL A 179 -7.93 2.38 -0.81
CA VAL A 179 -8.12 2.66 0.61
C VAL A 179 -7.29 3.86 1.05
N ARG A 180 -7.91 4.78 1.82
CA ARG A 180 -7.24 5.87 2.52
C ARG A 180 -6.87 5.41 3.92
N PRO A 181 -5.56 5.39 4.29
CA PRO A 181 -5.10 4.87 5.57
C PRO A 181 -5.11 5.90 6.71
N GLY A 182 -5.64 7.12 6.49
CA GLY A 182 -5.52 8.21 7.45
C GLY A 182 -4.13 8.87 7.44
N VAL A 183 -3.81 9.60 8.51
CA VAL A 183 -2.50 10.25 8.70
C VAL A 183 -1.65 9.35 9.61
N VAL A 184 -0.84 8.50 8.99
CA VAL A 184 -0.14 7.41 9.65
C VAL A 184 1.28 7.81 10.08
N ASP A 185 1.69 7.47 11.30
CA ASP A 185 3.05 7.76 11.81
C ASP A 185 4.11 6.89 11.13
N THR A 186 4.60 7.34 10.01
CA THR A 186 5.57 6.65 9.15
C THR A 186 6.71 7.58 8.74
N GLY A 187 7.72 7.02 8.08
CA GLY A 187 8.81 7.81 7.48
C GLY A 187 8.31 8.87 6.49
N MET A 188 7.24 8.62 5.73
CA MET A 188 6.63 9.61 4.84
C MET A 188 6.12 10.82 5.62
N GLN A 189 5.53 10.61 6.79
CA GLN A 189 5.10 11.68 7.68
C GLN A 189 6.29 12.46 8.26
N ALA A 190 7.40 11.79 8.54
CA ALA A 190 8.62 12.47 8.98
C ALA A 190 9.18 13.40 7.89
N VAL A 191 9.12 13.00 6.62
CA VAL A 191 9.48 13.86 5.48
C VAL A 191 8.63 15.13 5.44
N LEU A 192 7.30 15.01 5.58
CA LEU A 192 6.39 16.16 5.58
C LEU A 192 6.65 17.12 6.76
N ARG A 193 7.13 16.62 7.91
CA ARG A 193 7.42 17.44 9.08
C ARG A 193 8.80 18.09 9.07
N ASN A 194 9.79 17.43 8.51
CA ASN A 194 11.20 17.79 8.69
C ASN A 194 11.88 18.30 7.41
N GLU A 195 11.57 17.70 6.26
CA GLU A 195 12.23 18.03 4.98
C GLU A 195 11.48 19.09 4.19
N ALA A 196 10.27 19.41 4.61
CA ALA A 196 9.41 20.35 3.91
C ALA A 196 9.59 21.82 4.37
N ASP A 197 10.55 22.13 5.23
CA ASP A 197 10.69 23.46 5.85
C ASP A 197 10.81 24.62 4.85
N ASN A 198 11.16 24.36 3.59
CA ASN A 198 11.21 25.36 2.53
C ASN A 198 10.27 25.08 1.35
N ALA A 199 9.55 23.97 1.37
CA ALA A 199 8.76 23.49 0.24
C ALA A 199 7.25 23.57 0.49
N LEU A 200 6.80 23.27 1.71
CA LEU A 200 5.39 23.33 2.08
C LEU A 200 5.04 24.68 2.75
N PRO A 201 3.78 25.12 2.64
CA PRO A 201 3.29 26.26 3.43
C PRO A 201 3.49 26.03 4.93
N ALA A 202 3.90 27.08 5.65
CA ALA A 202 4.18 27.01 7.09
C ALA A 202 3.00 26.45 7.91
N GLU A 203 1.78 26.76 7.51
CA GLU A 203 0.55 26.24 8.14
C GLU A 203 0.41 24.74 8.01
N GLN A 204 0.78 24.16 6.86
CA GLN A 204 0.75 22.71 6.63
C GLN A 204 1.82 22.01 7.48
N ILE A 205 3.02 22.56 7.55
CA ILE A 205 4.10 22.03 8.40
C ILE A 205 3.66 22.06 9.87
N ALA A 206 3.12 23.20 10.31
CA ALA A 206 2.61 23.35 11.67
C ALA A 206 1.50 22.34 11.99
N TYR A 207 0.58 22.10 11.05
CA TYR A 207 -0.47 21.08 11.18
C TYR A 207 0.11 19.69 11.40
N TYR A 208 1.06 19.24 10.56
CA TYR A 208 1.67 17.91 10.71
C TYR A 208 2.50 17.76 11.99
N ARG A 209 3.17 18.84 12.44
CA ARG A 209 3.89 18.87 13.72
C ARG A 209 2.93 18.75 14.90
N GLN A 210 1.81 19.50 14.90
CA GLN A 210 0.78 19.42 15.92
C GLN A 210 0.15 18.03 16.03
N LEU A 211 -0.15 17.36 14.90
CA LEU A 211 -0.66 15.99 14.93
C LEU A 211 0.31 15.04 15.67
N LYS A 212 1.62 15.18 15.43
CA LYS A 212 2.64 14.38 16.13
C LYS A 212 2.71 14.71 17.62
N GLU A 213 2.76 15.99 17.96
CA GLU A 213 2.85 16.48 19.36
C GLU A 213 1.63 16.06 20.19
N ARG A 214 0.44 16.03 19.58
CA ARG A 214 -0.80 15.62 20.25
C ARG A 214 -1.02 14.12 20.27
N GLY A 215 -0.15 13.33 19.62
CA GLY A 215 -0.36 11.89 19.49
C GLY A 215 -1.56 11.51 18.60
N GLU A 216 -1.93 12.39 17.67
CA GLU A 216 -3.09 12.21 16.76
C GLU A 216 -2.72 11.50 15.44
N LEU A 217 -1.45 11.09 15.29
CA LEU A 217 -1.04 10.24 14.17
C LEU A 217 -1.45 8.80 14.44
N GLU A 218 -2.04 8.16 13.42
CA GLU A 218 -2.41 6.74 13.53
C GLU A 218 -1.15 5.85 13.62
N PRO A 219 -1.06 4.95 14.60
CA PRO A 219 -0.07 3.90 14.58
C PRO A 219 -0.23 3.04 13.32
N PRO A 220 0.84 2.69 12.60
CA PRO A 220 0.74 1.92 11.34
C PRO A 220 -0.07 0.63 11.45
N GLU A 221 -0.09 0.01 12.62
CA GLU A 221 -0.79 -1.25 12.90
C GLU A 221 -2.31 -1.11 12.75
N VAL A 222 -2.87 0.06 13.05
CA VAL A 222 -4.33 0.29 13.03
C VAL A 222 -4.87 0.27 11.60
N PRO A 223 -4.45 1.14 10.66
CA PRO A 223 -4.91 1.05 9.27
C PRO A 223 -4.39 -0.20 8.55
N ALA A 224 -3.23 -0.75 8.94
CA ALA A 224 -2.71 -1.98 8.37
C ALA A 224 -3.61 -3.18 8.60
N ARG A 225 -4.25 -3.28 9.78
CA ARG A 225 -5.24 -4.31 10.08
C ARG A 225 -6.41 -4.28 9.10
N ALA A 226 -6.94 -3.09 8.83
CA ALA A 226 -8.02 -2.88 7.87
C ALA A 226 -7.58 -3.28 6.43
N ILE A 227 -6.37 -2.88 6.03
CA ILE A 227 -5.81 -3.22 4.71
C ILE A 227 -5.57 -4.73 4.57
N ALA A 228 -5.06 -5.40 5.60
CA ALA A 228 -4.89 -6.85 5.61
C ALA A 228 -6.24 -7.56 5.49
N TRP A 229 -7.27 -7.08 6.19
CA TRP A 229 -8.63 -7.61 6.06
C TRP A 229 -9.16 -7.42 4.64
N LEU A 230 -9.01 -6.24 4.05
CA LEU A 230 -9.42 -5.98 2.68
C LEU A 230 -8.71 -6.90 1.68
N ALA A 231 -7.43 -7.18 1.89
CA ALA A 231 -6.68 -8.07 1.01
C ALA A 231 -7.18 -9.53 1.06
N LEU A 232 -7.74 -9.98 2.18
CA LEU A 232 -8.22 -11.35 2.34
C LEU A 232 -9.73 -11.50 2.13
N TYR A 233 -10.51 -10.49 2.53
CA TYR A 233 -11.96 -10.64 2.71
C TYR A 233 -12.81 -9.56 2.04
N ALA A 234 -12.22 -8.54 1.39
CA ALA A 234 -13.01 -7.47 0.77
C ALA A 234 -14.16 -8.03 -0.08
N PRO A 235 -15.41 -7.64 0.19
CA PRO A 235 -16.55 -8.08 -0.59
C PRO A 235 -16.58 -7.38 -1.95
N ARG A 236 -17.21 -8.04 -2.94
CA ARG A 236 -17.26 -7.52 -4.32
C ARG A 236 -17.90 -6.14 -4.45
N GLU A 237 -18.82 -5.82 -3.58
CA GLU A 237 -19.48 -4.51 -3.53
C GLU A 237 -18.52 -3.34 -3.26
N PHE A 238 -17.30 -3.63 -2.79
CA PHE A 238 -16.24 -2.63 -2.59
C PHE A 238 -15.43 -2.36 -3.87
N SER A 239 -15.60 -3.19 -4.90
CA SER A 239 -14.88 -3.02 -6.16
C SER A 239 -15.18 -1.67 -6.81
N GLY A 240 -14.14 -0.95 -7.20
CA GLY A 240 -14.20 0.40 -7.76
C GLY A 240 -14.37 1.52 -6.73
N LYS A 241 -14.49 1.21 -5.44
CA LYS A 241 -14.69 2.23 -4.40
C LYS A 241 -13.37 2.76 -3.86
N PHE A 242 -13.42 4.01 -3.42
CA PHE A 242 -12.41 4.65 -2.57
C PHE A 242 -12.99 4.72 -1.15
N LEU A 243 -12.38 4.02 -0.22
CA LEU A 243 -12.87 3.79 1.13
C LEU A 243 -11.87 4.27 2.17
N ASP A 244 -12.34 4.66 3.33
CA ASP A 244 -11.50 4.95 4.48
C ASP A 244 -11.22 3.66 5.27
N TYR A 245 -10.03 3.55 5.85
CA TYR A 245 -9.65 2.37 6.62
C TYR A 245 -10.56 2.16 7.85
N ASP A 246 -11.09 3.24 8.41
CA ASP A 246 -11.94 3.28 9.59
C ASP A 246 -13.45 3.15 9.28
N ASP A 247 -13.82 3.01 7.99
CA ASP A 247 -15.20 2.68 7.62
C ASP A 247 -15.68 1.48 8.44
N PRO A 248 -16.81 1.59 9.17
CA PRO A 248 -17.29 0.51 10.03
C PRO A 248 -17.50 -0.84 9.32
N ARG A 249 -17.71 -0.84 8.00
CA ARG A 249 -17.81 -2.04 7.17
C ARG A 249 -16.46 -2.74 6.96
N ILE A 250 -15.36 -2.07 7.30
CA ILE A 250 -13.98 -2.58 7.20
C ILE A 250 -13.41 -2.77 8.61
N SER A 251 -13.43 -1.73 9.43
CA SER A 251 -12.76 -1.70 10.73
C SER A 251 -13.33 -2.69 11.72
N ARG A 252 -14.67 -2.84 11.77
CA ARG A 252 -15.32 -3.81 12.68
C ARG A 252 -14.98 -5.26 12.33
N PRO A 253 -15.23 -5.76 11.09
CA PRO A 253 -14.87 -7.13 10.77
C PRO A 253 -13.34 -7.37 10.78
N ALA A 254 -12.52 -6.37 10.51
CA ALA A 254 -11.07 -6.48 10.67
C ALA A 254 -10.68 -6.70 12.14
N LEU A 255 -11.34 -6.00 13.07
CA LEU A 255 -11.14 -6.18 14.50
C LEU A 255 -11.61 -7.57 14.97
N GLU A 256 -12.75 -8.04 14.50
CA GLU A 256 -13.28 -9.36 14.82
C GLU A 256 -12.35 -10.50 14.37
N VAL A 257 -11.76 -10.37 13.17
CA VAL A 257 -10.86 -11.39 12.59
C VAL A 257 -9.49 -11.40 13.24
N PHE A 258 -8.89 -10.23 13.45
CA PHE A 258 -7.49 -10.11 13.86
C PHE A 258 -7.28 -9.78 15.34
N GLY A 259 -8.28 -9.22 16.01
CA GLY A 259 -8.14 -8.66 17.37
C GLY A 259 -7.52 -7.26 17.36
N GLU A 260 -7.25 -6.73 18.55
CA GLU A 260 -6.73 -5.35 18.72
C GLU A 260 -5.23 -5.24 18.49
N THR A 261 -4.47 -6.25 18.88
CA THR A 261 -3.00 -6.24 18.89
C THR A 261 -2.41 -7.33 18.02
N LEU A 262 -1.17 -7.11 17.56
CA LEU A 262 -0.40 -8.10 16.82
C LEU A 262 0.12 -9.26 17.69
N VAL A 263 0.14 -9.06 18.99
CA VAL A 263 0.64 -10.03 20.00
C VAL A 263 -0.55 -10.58 20.77
#